data_ae4bfd745b831074359f19be2da288ce
#
_entry.id   ae4bfd745b831074359f19be2da288ce
#
_cell.length_a   1.000
_cell.length_b   1.000
_cell.length_c   1.000
_cell.angle_alpha   90.00
_cell.angle_beta   90.00
_cell.angle_gamma   90.00
#
_symmetry.space_group_name_H-M   'P 1'
#
loop_
_entity.id
_entity.type
_entity.pdbx_description
1 polymer ?
#
loop_
_entity_poly.entity_id
_entity_poly.type
_entity_poly.pdbx_seq_one_letter_code
_entity_poly.pdbx_strand_id
1 'polypeptide(L)'
;NNCVQYPRGNYCSPKEGTHLPRFKMMDQFGEMVDVYDFSGQGKYILLELSASWCTPCNQLSAWMTYGDPEVTYQPWWKSAYLQLKPWVETGKIILINVQYADEYRDNASLASIQDWYSQYPHDGVPVFADSEKLLHTWIKPTGIPTVLLLNEKMEIVQPSSRGLNLAFDKLVQILNSEKK
;
A
#
# COMPACT_ATOMS: atom_id res chain seq x y z
N ASN A 1 -1.90 14.14 -18.40
CA ASN A 1 -0.60 14.28 -17.75
C ASN A 1 -0.73 13.90 -16.27
N ASN A 2 -0.03 12.87 -15.83
CA ASN A 2 -0.15 12.30 -14.49
C ASN A 2 0.95 12.82 -13.54
N CYS A 3 1.36 14.06 -13.71
CA CYS A 3 2.34 14.71 -12.85
C CYS A 3 1.65 15.34 -11.64
N VAL A 4 2.26 15.16 -10.47
CA VAL A 4 1.87 15.81 -9.21
C VAL A 4 2.93 16.85 -8.89
N GLN A 5 2.50 18.05 -8.55
CA GLN A 5 3.39 19.15 -8.20
C GLN A 5 3.56 19.22 -6.68
N TYR A 6 4.80 19.09 -6.23
CA TYR A 6 5.19 19.21 -4.84
C TYR A 6 6.20 20.33 -4.63
N PRO A 7 6.41 20.79 -3.41
CA PRO A 7 7.35 21.89 -3.13
C PRO A 7 8.78 21.68 -3.66
N ARG A 8 9.15 20.43 -3.97
CA ARG A 8 10.51 20.06 -4.43
C ARG A 8 10.57 19.54 -5.87
N GLY A 9 9.53 19.70 -6.67
CA GLY A 9 9.55 19.29 -8.07
C GLY A 9 8.23 18.70 -8.58
N ASN A 10 8.22 18.35 -9.85
CA ASN A 10 7.13 17.68 -10.52
C ASN A 10 7.41 16.18 -10.59
N TYR A 11 6.47 15.38 -10.12
CA TYR A 11 6.54 13.94 -10.19
C TYR A 11 5.49 13.44 -11.19
N CYS A 12 5.97 12.82 -12.24
CA CYS A 12 5.09 12.18 -13.21
C CYS A 12 4.87 10.71 -12.81
N SER A 13 4.03 10.00 -13.51
CA SER A 13 3.62 8.61 -13.23
C SER A 13 4.72 7.69 -12.64
N PRO A 14 4.35 6.71 -11.84
CA PRO A 14 5.31 5.75 -11.28
C PRO A 14 6.12 5.06 -12.38
N LYS A 15 7.44 4.99 -12.19
CA LYS A 15 8.37 4.25 -13.04
C LYS A 15 9.39 3.52 -12.19
N GLU A 16 9.76 2.31 -12.61
CA GLU A 16 10.86 1.58 -11.99
C GLU A 16 12.14 2.42 -11.94
N GLY A 17 12.83 2.39 -10.80
CA GLY A 17 14.06 3.14 -10.55
C GLY A 17 13.87 4.63 -10.22
N THR A 18 12.64 5.13 -10.23
CA THR A 18 12.35 6.50 -9.79
C THR A 18 11.86 6.51 -8.34
N HIS A 19 11.97 7.65 -7.67
CA HIS A 19 11.54 7.79 -6.29
C HIS A 19 10.03 8.06 -6.18
N LEU A 20 9.44 7.54 -5.12
CA LEU A 20 8.10 7.93 -4.69
C LEU A 20 8.10 9.43 -4.39
N PRO A 21 7.11 10.21 -4.84
CA PRO A 21 6.93 11.58 -4.37
C PRO A 21 6.78 11.62 -2.85
N ARG A 22 7.26 12.69 -2.23
CA ARG A 22 7.20 12.85 -0.79
C ARG A 22 5.80 13.29 -0.36
N PHE A 23 4.95 12.32 -0.04
CA PHE A 23 3.60 12.56 0.47
C PHE A 23 3.60 12.72 1.99
N LYS A 24 2.76 13.64 2.47
CA LYS A 24 2.34 13.70 3.87
C LYS A 24 0.87 13.42 3.94
N MET A 25 0.48 12.48 4.80
CA MET A 25 -0.90 12.04 4.93
C MET A 25 -1.25 11.88 6.41
N MET A 26 -2.53 12.06 6.72
CA MET A 26 -3.07 11.80 8.05
C MET A 26 -3.11 10.31 8.30
N ASP A 27 -2.55 9.86 9.43
CA ASP A 27 -2.66 8.47 9.87
C ASP A 27 -3.93 8.22 10.70
N GLN A 28 -4.18 6.97 11.08
CA GLN A 28 -5.33 6.55 11.88
C GLN A 28 -5.36 7.13 13.30
N PHE A 29 -4.26 7.69 13.78
CA PHE A 29 -4.18 8.34 15.08
C PHE A 29 -4.39 9.85 15.00
N GLY A 30 -4.56 10.41 13.81
CA GLY A 30 -4.75 11.83 13.56
C GLY A 30 -3.46 12.63 13.44
N GLU A 31 -2.34 11.95 13.21
CA GLU A 31 -1.04 12.59 13.01
C GLU A 31 -0.70 12.73 11.53
N MET A 32 -0.08 13.85 11.17
CA MET A 32 0.46 14.03 9.80
C MET A 32 1.82 13.36 9.69
N VAL A 33 1.89 12.28 8.92
CA VAL A 33 3.08 11.46 8.74
C VAL A 33 3.64 11.64 7.34
N ASP A 34 4.95 11.78 7.24
CA ASP A 34 5.67 11.78 5.97
C ASP A 34 5.94 10.32 5.57
N VAL A 35 5.55 9.93 4.35
CA VAL A 35 5.79 8.56 3.89
C VAL A 35 7.27 8.17 3.91
N TYR A 36 8.17 9.14 3.82
CA TYR A 36 9.63 8.92 3.92
C TYR A 36 10.11 8.59 5.33
N ASP A 37 9.26 8.70 6.36
CA ASP A 37 9.59 8.23 7.71
C ASP A 37 9.78 6.70 7.75
N PHE A 38 9.26 5.99 6.75
CA PHE A 38 9.47 4.55 6.57
C PHE A 38 10.77 4.20 5.81
N SER A 39 11.50 5.18 5.31
CA SER A 39 12.76 4.96 4.58
C SER A 39 13.91 4.59 5.53
N GLY A 40 14.99 4.00 4.97
CA GLY A 40 16.23 3.76 5.70
C GLY A 40 16.18 2.65 6.74
N GLN A 41 15.17 1.79 6.72
CA GLN A 41 15.01 0.70 7.68
C GLN A 41 15.55 -0.66 7.19
N GLY A 42 16.20 -0.70 6.03
CA GLY A 42 16.69 -1.95 5.43
C GLY A 42 15.59 -2.90 4.97
N LYS A 43 14.39 -2.39 4.68
CA LYS A 43 13.20 -3.20 4.38
C LYS A 43 12.56 -2.78 3.06
N TYR A 44 11.98 -3.77 2.37
CA TYR A 44 11.06 -3.49 1.27
C TYR A 44 9.73 -2.99 1.81
N ILE A 45 9.08 -2.13 1.03
CA ILE A 45 7.80 -1.50 1.37
C ILE A 45 6.78 -1.85 0.30
N LEU A 46 5.66 -2.44 0.70
CA LEU A 46 4.46 -2.57 -0.10
C LEU A 46 3.56 -1.36 0.19
N LEU A 47 3.32 -0.54 -0.81
CA LEU A 47 2.43 0.60 -0.73
C LEU A 47 1.13 0.27 -1.44
N GLU A 48 0.07 0.03 -0.68
CA GLU A 48 -1.26 -0.32 -1.18
C GLU A 48 -2.15 0.92 -1.27
N LEU A 49 -2.64 1.22 -2.47
CA LEU A 49 -3.73 2.17 -2.67
C LEU A 49 -5.05 1.40 -2.63
N SER A 50 -5.93 1.80 -1.75
CA SER A 50 -7.14 1.10 -1.35
C SER A 50 -8.32 2.06 -1.18
N ALA A 51 -9.52 1.52 -0.99
CA ALA A 51 -10.71 2.26 -0.60
C ALA A 51 -11.65 1.36 0.21
N SER A 52 -12.41 1.96 1.12
CA SER A 52 -13.29 1.18 2.01
C SER A 52 -14.43 0.46 1.28
N TRP A 53 -14.88 0.99 0.13
CA TRP A 53 -15.88 0.34 -0.73
C TRP A 53 -15.35 -0.86 -1.53
N CYS A 54 -14.05 -1.11 -1.53
CA CYS A 54 -13.39 -2.10 -2.38
C CYS A 54 -13.39 -3.48 -1.72
N THR A 55 -14.17 -4.41 -2.22
CA THR A 55 -14.28 -5.78 -1.67
C THR A 55 -12.94 -6.51 -1.59
N PRO A 56 -12.11 -6.59 -2.66
CA PRO A 56 -10.82 -7.28 -2.55
C PRO A 56 -9.84 -6.58 -1.59
N CYS A 57 -9.96 -5.26 -1.42
CA CYS A 57 -9.16 -4.52 -0.43
C CYS A 57 -9.54 -4.93 1.00
N ASN A 58 -10.85 -5.04 1.29
CA ASN A 58 -11.36 -5.53 2.56
C ASN A 58 -10.91 -6.98 2.83
N GLN A 59 -11.01 -7.86 1.83
CA GLN A 59 -10.58 -9.25 1.95
C GLN A 59 -9.08 -9.36 2.24
N LEU A 60 -8.24 -8.55 1.59
CA LEU A 60 -6.80 -8.54 1.84
C LEU A 60 -6.48 -8.09 3.27
N SER A 61 -7.15 -7.04 3.77
CA SER A 61 -6.97 -6.56 5.13
C SER A 61 -7.51 -7.54 6.18
N ALA A 62 -8.63 -8.20 5.92
CA ALA A 62 -9.17 -9.25 6.79
C ALA A 62 -8.19 -10.44 6.89
N TRP A 63 -7.59 -10.84 5.78
CA TRP A 63 -6.57 -11.88 5.77
C TRP A 63 -5.32 -11.45 6.54
N MET A 64 -4.84 -10.25 6.31
CA MET A 64 -3.65 -9.74 6.99
C MET A 64 -3.86 -9.64 8.50
N THR A 65 -5.04 -9.20 8.94
CA THR A 65 -5.36 -8.98 10.35
C THR A 65 -5.77 -10.26 11.07
N TYR A 66 -6.68 -11.02 10.47
CA TYR A 66 -7.34 -12.16 11.14
C TYR A 66 -6.99 -13.52 10.55
N GLY A 67 -6.32 -13.56 9.41
CA GLY A 67 -6.11 -14.79 8.65
C GLY A 67 -7.36 -15.28 7.92
N ASP A 68 -8.34 -14.39 7.69
CA ASP A 68 -9.55 -14.72 6.93
C ASP A 68 -9.18 -15.20 5.52
N PRO A 69 -9.58 -16.40 5.09
CA PRO A 69 -9.10 -17.00 3.86
C PRO A 69 -9.78 -16.48 2.58
N GLU A 70 -10.78 -15.61 2.65
CA GLU A 70 -11.58 -15.23 1.47
C GLU A 70 -10.75 -14.71 0.30
N VAL A 71 -9.72 -13.90 0.56
CA VAL A 71 -8.83 -13.40 -0.50
C VAL A 71 -8.06 -14.51 -1.19
N THR A 72 -7.80 -15.62 -0.49
CA THR A 72 -7.04 -16.75 -1.04
C THR A 72 -7.83 -17.58 -2.05
N TYR A 73 -9.14 -17.41 -2.10
CA TYR A 73 -10.02 -18.08 -3.08
C TYR A 73 -10.17 -17.30 -4.39
N GLN A 74 -9.59 -16.11 -4.44
CA GLN A 74 -9.62 -15.32 -5.67
C GLN A 74 -8.76 -15.97 -6.77
N PRO A 75 -9.20 -15.98 -8.03
CA PRO A 75 -8.51 -16.68 -9.12
C PRO A 75 -7.11 -16.12 -9.42
N TRP A 76 -6.83 -14.89 -8.99
CA TRP A 76 -5.52 -14.26 -9.12
C TRP A 76 -4.59 -14.48 -7.92
N TRP A 77 -5.08 -15.11 -6.85
CA TRP A 77 -4.26 -15.42 -5.68
C TRP A 77 -3.28 -16.55 -5.97
N LYS A 78 -2.08 -16.46 -5.41
CA LYS A 78 -1.05 -17.49 -5.50
C LYS A 78 -0.64 -17.96 -4.10
N SER A 79 -0.41 -19.25 -3.93
CA SER A 79 -0.02 -19.82 -2.63
C SER A 79 1.27 -19.21 -2.07
N ALA A 80 2.19 -18.76 -2.94
CA ALA A 80 3.40 -18.06 -2.53
C ALA A 80 3.14 -16.79 -1.73
N TYR A 81 1.97 -16.14 -1.90
CA TYR A 81 1.60 -14.93 -1.18
C TYR A 81 1.32 -15.16 0.30
N LEU A 82 1.09 -16.41 0.72
CA LEU A 82 0.93 -16.74 2.14
C LEU A 82 2.15 -16.36 2.99
N GLN A 83 3.33 -16.21 2.37
CA GLN A 83 4.55 -15.76 3.05
C GLN A 83 4.49 -14.30 3.50
N LEU A 84 3.66 -13.46 2.86
CA LEU A 84 3.64 -12.03 3.11
C LEU A 84 3.14 -11.70 4.52
N LYS A 85 2.10 -12.39 4.99
CA LYS A 85 1.53 -12.15 6.31
C LYS A 85 2.57 -12.30 7.42
N PRO A 86 3.29 -13.43 7.57
CA PRO A 86 4.35 -13.54 8.58
C PRO A 86 5.51 -12.56 8.34
N TRP A 87 5.80 -12.15 7.11
CA TRP A 87 6.83 -11.14 6.85
C TRP A 87 6.43 -9.75 7.36
N VAL A 88 5.15 -9.39 7.25
CA VAL A 88 4.62 -8.15 7.83
C VAL A 88 4.60 -8.25 9.36
N GLU A 89 4.07 -9.33 9.91
CA GLU A 89 3.94 -9.54 11.36
C GLU A 89 5.29 -9.53 12.10
N THR A 90 6.34 -10.06 11.46
CA THR A 90 7.69 -10.08 12.02
C THR A 90 8.50 -8.81 11.71
N GLY A 91 7.91 -7.87 10.98
CA GLY A 91 8.59 -6.64 10.56
C GLY A 91 9.71 -6.86 9.54
N LYS A 92 9.71 -7.97 8.81
CA LYS A 92 10.66 -8.22 7.72
C LYS A 92 10.42 -7.30 6.53
N ILE A 93 9.15 -6.99 6.25
CA ILE A 93 8.72 -6.00 5.27
C ILE A 93 7.76 -5.00 5.92
N ILE A 94 7.55 -3.88 5.25
CA ILE A 94 6.56 -2.87 5.65
C ILE A 94 5.39 -2.93 4.67
N LEU A 95 4.16 -2.99 5.17
CA LEU A 95 2.94 -2.81 4.40
C LEU A 95 2.26 -1.52 4.84
N ILE A 96 2.06 -0.59 3.91
CA ILE A 96 1.37 0.67 4.15
C ILE A 96 0.04 0.63 3.39
N ASN A 97 -1.07 0.84 4.10
CA ASN A 97 -2.40 0.96 3.50
C ASN A 97 -2.77 2.43 3.35
N VAL A 98 -3.10 2.85 2.14
CA VAL A 98 -3.52 4.22 1.83
C VAL A 98 -4.95 4.19 1.29
N GLN A 99 -5.88 4.77 2.04
CA GLN A 99 -7.28 4.90 1.64
C GLN A 99 -7.49 6.23 0.92
N TYR A 100 -8.02 6.20 -0.31
CA TYR A 100 -8.37 7.42 -1.04
C TYR A 100 -9.87 7.74 -1.04
N ALA A 101 -10.69 6.77 -0.69
CA ALA A 101 -12.15 6.92 -0.64
C ALA A 101 -12.74 6.04 0.46
N ASP A 102 -13.84 6.49 1.03
CA ASP A 102 -14.64 5.76 2.01
C ASP A 102 -15.62 4.76 1.37
N GLU A 103 -16.51 4.20 2.18
CA GLU A 103 -17.52 3.23 1.73
C GLU A 103 -18.58 3.85 0.80
N TYR A 104 -18.81 5.16 0.88
CA TYR A 104 -19.74 5.91 0.04
C TYR A 104 -19.09 6.50 -1.22
N ARG A 105 -17.78 6.26 -1.41
CA ARG A 105 -16.94 6.79 -2.48
C ARG A 105 -16.62 8.29 -2.33
N ASP A 106 -16.86 8.84 -1.15
CA ASP A 106 -16.37 10.17 -0.79
C ASP A 106 -14.86 10.14 -0.50
N ASN A 107 -14.23 11.30 -0.48
CA ASN A 107 -12.81 11.38 -0.17
C ASN A 107 -12.53 10.80 1.23
N ALA A 108 -11.45 10.02 1.34
CA ALA A 108 -11.02 9.51 2.62
C ALA A 108 -10.79 10.63 3.64
N SER A 109 -11.16 10.36 4.87
CA SER A 109 -11.05 11.29 6.00
C SER A 109 -10.44 10.58 7.20
N LEU A 110 -10.07 11.32 8.24
CA LEU A 110 -9.64 10.73 9.49
C LEU A 110 -10.69 9.75 10.03
N ALA A 111 -11.97 10.14 10.03
CA ALA A 111 -13.05 9.27 10.49
C ALA A 111 -13.11 7.96 9.69
N SER A 112 -13.04 8.04 8.36
CA SER A 112 -13.13 6.83 7.51
C SER A 112 -11.94 5.88 7.68
N ILE A 113 -10.72 6.40 7.90
CA ILE A 113 -9.57 5.52 8.15
C ILE A 113 -9.56 4.97 9.58
N GLN A 114 -10.14 5.68 10.54
CA GLN A 114 -10.35 5.16 11.90
C GLN A 114 -11.39 4.03 11.90
N ASP A 115 -12.47 4.16 11.12
CA ASP A 115 -13.44 3.09 10.92
C ASP A 115 -12.80 1.87 10.27
N TRP A 116 -11.98 2.08 9.24
CA TRP A 116 -11.20 1.01 8.61
C TRP A 116 -10.27 0.32 9.62
N TYR A 117 -9.51 1.09 10.38
CA TYR A 117 -8.57 0.54 11.36
C TYR A 117 -9.30 -0.20 12.51
N SER A 118 -10.49 0.24 12.88
CA SER A 118 -11.30 -0.47 13.88
C SER A 118 -11.79 -1.83 13.39
N GLN A 119 -12.02 -1.96 12.08
CA GLN A 119 -12.41 -3.23 11.45
C GLN A 119 -11.20 -4.15 11.22
N TYR A 120 -10.05 -3.59 10.88
CA TYR A 120 -8.82 -4.32 10.56
C TYR A 120 -7.63 -3.78 11.38
N PRO A 121 -7.67 -3.90 12.73
CA PRO A 121 -6.59 -3.43 13.57
C PRO A 121 -5.34 -4.29 13.36
N HIS A 122 -4.22 -3.64 13.04
CA HIS A 122 -2.94 -4.30 12.83
C HIS A 122 -1.80 -3.35 13.15
N ASP A 123 -1.05 -3.63 14.23
CA ASP A 123 0.03 -2.75 14.70
C ASP A 123 1.15 -2.56 13.67
N GLY A 124 1.36 -3.55 12.79
CA GLY A 124 2.38 -3.51 11.73
C GLY A 124 1.92 -2.90 10.41
N VAL A 125 0.66 -2.45 10.28
CA VAL A 125 0.11 -1.88 9.04
C VAL A 125 -0.48 -0.51 9.32
N PRO A 126 0.29 0.57 9.12
CA PRO A 126 -0.24 1.93 9.22
C PRO A 126 -1.27 2.20 8.11
N VAL A 127 -2.30 2.97 8.46
CA VAL A 127 -3.38 3.36 7.55
C VAL A 127 -3.38 4.87 7.38
N PHE A 128 -3.37 5.34 6.14
CA PHE A 128 -3.35 6.76 5.80
C PHE A 128 -4.56 7.17 4.98
N ALA A 129 -4.99 8.42 5.15
CA ALA A 129 -6.00 9.05 4.31
C ALA A 129 -5.34 9.88 3.20
N ASP A 130 -5.52 9.48 1.95
CA ASP A 130 -5.21 10.29 0.77
C ASP A 130 -6.40 11.21 0.44
N SER A 131 -6.74 12.10 1.37
CA SER A 131 -7.96 12.93 1.32
C SER A 131 -7.99 13.88 0.13
N GLU A 132 -6.84 14.32 -0.33
CA GLU A 132 -6.70 15.19 -1.51
C GLU A 132 -6.46 14.39 -2.81
N LYS A 133 -6.47 13.06 -2.73
CA LYS A 133 -6.21 12.14 -3.85
C LYS A 133 -4.87 12.39 -4.55
N LEU A 134 -3.85 12.79 -3.81
CA LEU A 134 -2.52 13.08 -4.38
C LEU A 134 -1.85 11.79 -4.87
N LEU A 135 -1.80 10.76 -4.03
CA LEU A 135 -1.26 9.45 -4.40
C LEU A 135 -2.11 8.80 -5.50
N HIS A 136 -3.43 8.85 -5.35
CA HIS A 136 -4.37 8.36 -6.37
C HIS A 136 -4.15 9.03 -7.73
N THR A 137 -4.02 10.36 -7.76
CA THR A 137 -3.76 11.11 -9.00
C THR A 137 -2.41 10.76 -9.63
N TRP A 138 -1.39 10.54 -8.80
CA TRP A 138 -0.05 10.20 -9.28
C TRP A 138 0.00 8.76 -9.82
N ILE A 139 -0.57 7.78 -9.11
CA ILE A 139 -0.64 6.39 -9.57
C ILE A 139 -1.57 6.26 -10.77
N LYS A 140 -2.72 6.97 -10.75
CA LYS A 140 -3.78 6.86 -11.76
C LYS A 140 -4.23 5.40 -11.95
N PRO A 141 -4.75 4.77 -10.88
CA PRO A 141 -5.09 3.36 -10.93
C PRO A 141 -6.22 3.09 -11.92
N THR A 142 -6.13 1.95 -12.60
CA THR A 142 -7.20 1.41 -13.45
C THR A 142 -8.07 0.40 -12.70
N GLY A 143 -7.70 0.08 -11.48
CA GLY A 143 -8.42 -0.78 -10.54
C GLY A 143 -7.70 -0.84 -9.21
N ILE A 144 -8.41 -1.20 -8.15
CA ILE A 144 -7.88 -1.36 -6.80
C ILE A 144 -8.22 -2.75 -6.24
N PRO A 145 -7.42 -3.28 -5.28
CA PRO A 145 -6.21 -2.65 -4.74
C PRO A 145 -5.15 -2.45 -5.83
N THR A 146 -4.34 -1.42 -5.69
CA THR A 146 -3.12 -1.24 -6.48
C THR A 146 -1.94 -1.21 -5.54
N VAL A 147 -0.97 -2.09 -5.75
CA VAL A 147 0.18 -2.21 -4.86
C VAL A 147 1.47 -1.93 -5.62
N LEU A 148 2.28 -1.02 -5.08
CA LEU A 148 3.64 -0.74 -5.54
C LEU A 148 4.63 -1.40 -4.59
N LEU A 149 5.76 -1.84 -5.13
CA LEU A 149 6.91 -2.29 -4.34
C LEU A 149 7.99 -1.21 -4.37
N LEU A 150 8.43 -0.79 -3.18
CA LEU A 150 9.51 0.15 -2.97
C LEU A 150 10.66 -0.52 -2.23
N ASN A 151 11.88 -0.03 -2.45
CA ASN A 151 13.02 -0.38 -1.60
C ASN A 151 13.13 0.58 -0.40
N GLU A 152 14.12 0.36 0.47
CA GLU A 152 14.37 1.18 1.65
C GLU A 152 14.67 2.66 1.35
N LYS A 153 15.06 2.98 0.11
CA LYS A 153 15.34 4.34 -0.35
C LYS A 153 14.13 5.02 -0.98
N MET A 154 12.96 4.39 -0.90
CA MET A 154 11.73 4.84 -1.54
C MET A 154 11.80 4.87 -3.07
N GLU A 155 12.72 4.11 -3.66
CA GLU A 155 12.75 3.88 -5.10
C GLU A 155 11.75 2.81 -5.48
N ILE A 156 11.04 3.01 -6.59
CA ILE A 156 10.06 2.07 -7.12
C ILE A 156 10.79 0.88 -7.73
N VAL A 157 10.62 -0.28 -7.13
CA VAL A 157 11.13 -1.58 -7.62
C VAL A 157 10.13 -2.21 -8.59
N GLN A 158 8.85 -2.09 -8.29
CA GLN A 158 7.76 -2.57 -9.14
C GLN A 158 6.61 -1.59 -9.12
N PRO A 159 6.36 -0.86 -10.23
CA PRO A 159 5.16 -0.06 -10.39
C PRO A 159 3.95 -0.93 -10.71
N SER A 160 2.76 -0.39 -10.45
CA SER A 160 1.48 -1.00 -10.84
C SER A 160 0.43 0.09 -11.03
N SER A 161 -0.55 -0.16 -11.87
CA SER A 161 -1.78 0.64 -11.98
C SER A 161 -3.02 -0.18 -11.65
N ARG A 162 -2.86 -1.48 -11.37
CA ARG A 162 -3.97 -2.38 -11.01
C ARG A 162 -3.45 -3.65 -10.37
N GLY A 163 -4.09 -4.03 -9.26
CA GLY A 163 -3.85 -5.30 -8.59
C GLY A 163 -2.59 -5.33 -7.73
N LEU A 164 -2.42 -6.45 -7.05
CA LEU A 164 -1.31 -6.70 -6.12
C LEU A 164 -0.25 -7.64 -6.70
N ASN A 165 -0.58 -8.36 -7.78
CA ASN A 165 0.22 -9.47 -8.29
C ASN A 165 1.64 -9.07 -8.68
N LEU A 166 1.82 -7.94 -9.41
CA LEU A 166 3.15 -7.52 -9.86
C LEU A 166 4.09 -7.26 -8.68
N ALA A 167 3.62 -6.52 -7.68
CA ALA A 167 4.42 -6.21 -6.50
C ALA A 167 4.66 -7.45 -5.63
N PHE A 168 3.64 -8.28 -5.40
CA PHE A 168 3.76 -9.50 -4.61
C PHE A 168 4.68 -10.52 -5.25
N ASP A 169 4.54 -10.77 -6.56
CA ASP A 169 5.42 -11.69 -7.31
C ASP A 169 6.89 -11.22 -7.22
N LYS A 170 7.13 -9.93 -7.43
CA LYS A 170 8.47 -9.37 -7.37
C LYS A 170 9.10 -9.50 -5.99
N LEU A 171 8.35 -9.17 -4.94
CA LEU A 171 8.82 -9.27 -3.56
C LEU A 171 9.13 -10.71 -3.17
N VAL A 172 8.24 -11.64 -3.47
CA VAL A 172 8.44 -13.09 -3.21
C VAL A 172 9.69 -13.60 -3.93
N GLN A 173 9.88 -13.22 -5.19
CA GLN A 173 11.06 -13.57 -5.96
C GLN A 173 12.35 -13.07 -5.30
N ILE A 174 12.39 -11.80 -4.90
CA ILE A 174 13.56 -11.19 -4.26
C ILE A 174 13.88 -11.89 -2.95
N LEU A 175 12.91 -11.98 -2.03
CA LEU A 175 13.16 -12.49 -0.69
C LEU A 175 13.44 -14.00 -0.65
N ASN A 176 12.92 -14.77 -1.60
CA ASN A 176 13.25 -16.20 -1.71
C ASN A 176 14.60 -16.43 -2.37
N SER A 177 15.12 -15.50 -3.19
CA SER A 177 16.48 -15.60 -3.76
C SER A 177 17.57 -15.26 -2.74
N GLU A 178 17.27 -14.43 -1.75
CA GLU A 178 18.20 -14.09 -0.66
C GLU A 178 18.45 -15.22 0.32
N LYS A 179 17.60 -16.28 0.30
CA LYS A 179 17.72 -17.45 1.18
C LYS A 179 18.70 -18.52 0.64
N LYS A 180 19.27 -18.29 -0.53
CA LYS A 180 20.26 -19.21 -1.17
C LYS A 180 21.67 -18.70 -0.93
#